data_112d1214ff60d81113fa5e735423914c
#
_entry.id   112d1214ff60d81113fa5e735423914c
#
_cell.length_a   1.000
_cell.length_b   1.000
_cell.length_c   1.000
_cell.angle_alpha   90.00
_cell.angle_beta   90.00
_cell.angle_gamma   90.00
#
_symmetry.space_group_name_H-M   'P 1'
#
loop_
_entity.id
_entity.type
_entity.pdbx_description
1 polymer ?
#
loop_
_entity_poly.entity_id
_entity_poly.type
_entity_poly.pdbx_seq_one_letter_code
_entity_poly.pdbx_strand_id
1 'polypeptide(L)'
;MKYYLIVGEASGDLHASHLMTALKAEDPQADFRFFGGDLMAAVGGTMVKHYKELAYMGFIPVLLHLRTIFANMKRCKEDIVAWNPDVVILVDYPGFNLNIAKFVHFETQIPVFYYISPKIWAWKEYRIKNIKRDVDELFSILPFEVEFYTLKHRYPIHYVGNPTVDEVTAYQKAHPKNPEAFLADNNLEDKPIIALLAGSRKQEIKDNLPDMLKAASAFPDYQLVLAGAPGIAPEYYKQYVGQAKVKIIFDQTYRLLQHAEAALVTSGTATLETALFRVPQVVCYYTPIGKVVSFLRRHILKVKFISLVNLIADREVVKELVADTMSVGNMQNELKKLIEDQEYKNRMLAEYEYMAARLGPAGAPQHAARKMLELLKK
;
A
#
# COMPACT_ATOMS: atom_id res chain seq x y z
N MET A 1 18.46 -21.09 -9.38
CA MET A 1 18.46 -19.99 -10.38
C MET A 1 18.99 -18.72 -9.75
N LYS A 2 19.46 -17.76 -10.56
CA LYS A 2 19.95 -16.43 -10.15
C LYS A 2 18.86 -15.38 -10.34
N TYR A 3 18.42 -14.75 -9.27
CA TYR A 3 17.37 -13.75 -9.28
C TYR A 3 17.91 -12.37 -8.92
N TYR A 4 17.72 -11.38 -9.78
CA TYR A 4 18.11 -10.00 -9.50
C TYR A 4 16.86 -9.16 -9.18
N LEU A 5 16.73 -8.68 -7.93
CA LEU A 5 15.55 -7.94 -7.49
C LEU A 5 15.85 -6.46 -7.29
N ILE A 6 14.88 -5.59 -7.61
CA ILE A 6 15.03 -4.14 -7.42
C ILE A 6 13.78 -3.58 -6.74
N VAL A 7 14.00 -3.00 -5.56
CA VAL A 7 12.97 -2.25 -4.81
C VAL A 7 13.47 -0.83 -4.53
N GLY A 8 12.58 0.10 -4.34
CA GLY A 8 12.91 1.51 -4.11
C GLY A 8 12.45 2.09 -2.78
N GLU A 9 11.72 1.32 -1.95
CA GLU A 9 11.15 1.80 -0.69
C GLU A 9 10.89 0.66 0.30
N ALA A 10 10.54 1.00 1.54
CA ALA A 10 10.33 0.03 2.62
C ALA A 10 9.23 -0.99 2.33
N SER A 11 8.12 -0.58 1.71
CA SER A 11 7.04 -1.50 1.31
C SER A 11 7.51 -2.50 0.26
N GLY A 12 8.33 -2.04 -0.69
CA GLY A 12 8.97 -2.90 -1.67
C GLY A 12 9.90 -3.93 -1.04
N ASP A 13 10.71 -3.53 -0.04
CA ASP A 13 11.60 -4.42 0.72
C ASP A 13 10.80 -5.53 1.44
N LEU A 14 9.69 -5.16 2.08
CA LEU A 14 8.80 -6.12 2.74
C LEU A 14 8.21 -7.13 1.74
N HIS A 15 7.59 -6.66 0.67
CA HIS A 15 6.96 -7.55 -0.31
C HIS A 15 7.98 -8.41 -1.07
N ALA A 16 9.15 -7.85 -1.39
CA ALA A 16 10.24 -8.60 -2.03
C ALA A 16 10.85 -9.64 -1.11
N SER A 17 10.98 -9.37 0.19
CA SER A 17 11.48 -10.36 1.16
C SER A 17 10.54 -11.58 1.27
N HIS A 18 9.23 -11.35 1.26
CA HIS A 18 8.24 -12.43 1.24
C HIS A 18 8.30 -13.22 -0.09
N LEU A 19 8.44 -12.54 -1.23
CA LEU A 19 8.64 -13.19 -2.53
C LEU A 19 9.93 -14.01 -2.56
N MET A 20 11.05 -13.47 -2.08
CA MET A 20 12.33 -14.22 -1.99
C MET A 20 12.21 -15.46 -1.13
N THR A 21 11.51 -15.37 0.01
CA THR A 21 11.23 -16.51 0.88
C THR A 21 10.43 -17.58 0.14
N ALA A 22 9.41 -17.19 -0.60
CA ALA A 22 8.59 -18.11 -1.40
C ALA A 22 9.38 -18.71 -2.58
N LEU A 23 10.21 -17.92 -3.28
CA LEU A 23 11.10 -18.41 -4.33
C LEU A 23 12.11 -19.43 -3.79
N LYS A 24 12.69 -19.16 -2.62
CA LYS A 24 13.65 -20.07 -1.98
C LYS A 24 13.02 -21.41 -1.55
N ALA A 25 11.73 -21.40 -1.21
CA ALA A 25 10.98 -22.62 -0.91
C ALA A 25 10.74 -23.48 -2.16
N GLU A 26 10.49 -22.86 -3.30
CA GLU A 26 10.24 -23.54 -4.59
C GLU A 26 11.55 -23.84 -5.38
N ASP A 27 12.61 -23.06 -5.16
CA ASP A 27 13.96 -23.23 -5.71
C ASP A 27 15.00 -23.17 -4.60
N PRO A 28 15.35 -24.32 -3.97
CA PRO A 28 16.33 -24.37 -2.88
C PRO A 28 17.74 -23.90 -3.26
N GLN A 29 18.06 -23.82 -4.57
CA GLN A 29 19.32 -23.31 -5.10
C GLN A 29 19.22 -21.85 -5.54
N ALA A 30 18.14 -21.13 -5.14
CA ALA A 30 17.97 -19.73 -5.45
C ALA A 30 19.13 -18.88 -4.93
N ASP A 31 19.78 -18.15 -5.84
CA ASP A 31 20.82 -17.17 -5.53
C ASP A 31 20.24 -15.77 -5.81
N PHE A 32 20.30 -14.90 -4.81
CA PHE A 32 19.71 -13.57 -4.87
C PHE A 32 20.75 -12.47 -4.86
N ARG A 33 20.59 -11.51 -5.77
CA ARG A 33 21.33 -10.26 -5.77
C ARG A 33 20.33 -9.11 -5.92
N PHE A 34 20.48 -8.02 -5.15
CA PHE A 34 19.40 -7.07 -5.10
C PHE A 34 19.80 -5.65 -4.70
N PHE A 35 19.01 -4.72 -5.18
CA PHE A 35 18.80 -3.39 -4.61
C PHE A 35 17.59 -3.47 -3.69
N GLY A 36 17.81 -3.37 -2.37
CA GLY A 36 16.75 -3.67 -1.39
C GLY A 36 17.08 -3.13 -0.01
N GLY A 37 16.58 -3.78 1.01
CA GLY A 37 16.77 -3.37 2.40
C GLY A 37 17.04 -4.53 3.35
N ASP A 38 16.87 -4.22 4.63
CA ASP A 38 17.22 -5.14 5.72
C ASP A 38 16.37 -6.42 5.74
N LEU A 39 15.09 -6.34 5.32
CA LEU A 39 14.19 -7.51 5.27
C LEU A 39 14.60 -8.48 4.17
N MET A 40 14.96 -7.98 2.98
CA MET A 40 15.51 -8.84 1.92
C MET A 40 16.84 -9.43 2.33
N ALA A 41 17.73 -8.64 2.97
CA ALA A 41 19.01 -9.11 3.46
C ALA A 41 18.87 -10.24 4.50
N ALA A 42 17.85 -10.20 5.34
CA ALA A 42 17.54 -11.24 6.32
C ALA A 42 17.14 -12.59 5.68
N VAL A 43 16.56 -12.57 4.46
CA VAL A 43 16.25 -13.80 3.71
C VAL A 43 17.53 -14.43 3.14
N GLY A 44 18.52 -13.62 2.79
CA GLY A 44 19.82 -14.01 2.25
C GLY A 44 20.12 -13.39 0.88
N GLY A 45 21.28 -13.74 0.31
CA GLY A 45 21.76 -13.17 -0.95
C GLY A 45 22.68 -11.96 -0.77
N THR A 46 22.98 -11.27 -1.87
CA THR A 46 23.92 -10.14 -1.89
C THR A 46 23.19 -8.82 -2.11
N MET A 47 23.18 -7.95 -1.10
CA MET A 47 22.69 -6.59 -1.24
C MET A 47 23.74 -5.71 -1.92
N VAL A 48 23.42 -5.21 -3.12
CA VAL A 48 24.28 -4.30 -3.90
C VAL A 48 24.14 -2.86 -3.41
N LYS A 49 22.92 -2.47 -3.07
CA LYS A 49 22.60 -1.12 -2.63
C LYS A 49 21.36 -1.12 -1.74
N HIS A 50 21.40 -0.33 -0.67
CA HIS A 50 20.24 -0.16 0.20
C HIS A 50 19.25 0.85 -0.39
N TYR A 51 17.92 0.56 -0.35
CA TYR A 51 16.90 1.43 -0.94
C TYR A 51 16.86 2.84 -0.34
N LYS A 52 17.26 3.03 0.91
CA LYS A 52 17.38 4.36 1.53
C LYS A 52 18.32 5.30 0.78
N GLU A 53 19.27 4.73 0.03
CA GLU A 53 20.20 5.48 -0.81
C GLU A 53 19.66 5.69 -2.25
N LEU A 54 18.49 5.12 -2.57
CA LEU A 54 17.79 5.29 -3.85
C LEU A 54 16.62 6.25 -3.76
N ALA A 55 15.97 6.30 -2.58
CA ALA A 55 14.68 6.95 -2.39
C ALA A 55 14.83 8.47 -2.20
N TYR A 56 14.70 9.20 -3.29
CA TYR A 56 14.45 10.63 -3.27
C TYR A 56 13.00 10.85 -3.72
N MET A 57 12.11 11.19 -2.77
CA MET A 57 10.70 11.45 -3.06
C MET A 57 10.43 12.96 -3.08
N GLY A 58 9.64 13.40 -4.09
CA GLY A 58 9.28 14.79 -4.29
C GLY A 58 10.12 15.48 -5.37
N PHE A 59 9.57 16.54 -5.97
CA PHE A 59 10.18 17.21 -7.11
C PHE A 59 11.54 17.88 -6.78
N ILE A 60 11.62 18.57 -5.64
CA ILE A 60 12.85 19.28 -5.23
C ILE A 60 13.96 18.29 -4.82
N PRO A 61 13.73 17.28 -3.96
CA PRO A 61 14.75 16.28 -3.65
C PRO A 61 15.26 15.53 -4.89
N VAL A 62 14.39 15.17 -5.82
CA VAL A 62 14.78 14.51 -7.08
C VAL A 62 15.72 15.39 -7.90
N LEU A 63 15.40 16.69 -8.05
CA LEU A 63 16.26 17.63 -8.78
C LEU A 63 17.64 17.81 -8.15
N LEU A 64 17.71 17.88 -6.81
CA LEU A 64 18.97 18.04 -6.09
C LEU A 64 19.87 16.79 -6.15
N HIS A 65 19.28 15.60 -6.34
CA HIS A 65 19.99 14.32 -6.32
C HIS A 65 20.04 13.60 -7.68
N LEU A 66 19.80 14.29 -8.78
CA LEU A 66 19.83 13.70 -10.13
C LEU A 66 21.12 12.93 -10.41
N ARG A 67 22.27 13.48 -10.03
CA ARG A 67 23.58 12.80 -10.22
C ARG A 67 23.65 11.47 -9.49
N THR A 68 23.15 11.41 -8.25
CA THR A 68 23.10 10.18 -7.44
C THR A 68 22.14 9.16 -8.06
N ILE A 69 20.97 9.60 -8.53
CA ILE A 69 19.99 8.72 -9.20
C ILE A 69 20.61 8.12 -10.47
N PHE A 70 21.28 8.92 -11.31
CA PHE A 70 21.96 8.42 -12.50
C PHE A 70 23.13 7.48 -12.17
N ALA A 71 23.93 7.80 -11.14
CA ALA A 71 25.01 6.94 -10.69
C ALA A 71 24.50 5.57 -10.18
N ASN A 72 23.40 5.57 -9.40
CA ASN A 72 22.75 4.36 -8.93
C ASN A 72 22.20 3.52 -10.09
N MET A 73 21.58 4.17 -11.08
CA MET A 73 21.07 3.52 -12.28
C MET A 73 22.19 2.89 -13.10
N LYS A 74 23.30 3.61 -13.29
CA LYS A 74 24.48 3.08 -13.98
C LYS A 74 25.04 1.86 -13.25
N ARG A 75 25.26 1.96 -11.93
CA ARG A 75 25.74 0.85 -11.10
C ARG A 75 24.82 -0.37 -11.20
N CYS A 76 23.51 -0.17 -11.16
CA CYS A 76 22.54 -1.26 -11.28
C CYS A 76 22.66 -1.99 -12.63
N LYS A 77 22.77 -1.25 -13.73
CA LYS A 77 22.93 -1.80 -15.07
C LYS A 77 24.23 -2.59 -15.23
N GLU A 78 25.34 -2.03 -14.77
CA GLU A 78 26.66 -2.68 -14.80
C GLU A 78 26.67 -3.97 -13.98
N ASP A 79 26.03 -3.94 -12.81
CA ASP A 79 25.96 -5.08 -11.92
C ASP A 79 25.07 -6.21 -12.45
N ILE A 80 23.94 -5.90 -13.09
CA ILE A 80 23.08 -6.88 -13.78
C ILE A 80 23.88 -7.60 -14.88
N VAL A 81 24.57 -6.83 -15.74
CA VAL A 81 25.35 -7.41 -16.84
C VAL A 81 26.49 -8.29 -16.31
N ALA A 82 27.22 -7.81 -15.30
CA ALA A 82 28.36 -8.53 -14.73
C ALA A 82 27.94 -9.84 -14.03
N TRP A 83 26.80 -9.82 -13.33
CA TRP A 83 26.32 -11.00 -12.61
C TRP A 83 25.55 -11.98 -13.49
N ASN A 84 24.96 -11.49 -14.57
CA ASN A 84 24.18 -12.24 -15.55
C ASN A 84 23.13 -13.16 -14.90
N PRO A 85 22.05 -12.58 -14.32
CA PRO A 85 20.99 -13.34 -13.70
C PRO A 85 20.12 -14.10 -14.71
N ASP A 86 19.38 -15.12 -14.24
CA ASP A 86 18.38 -15.82 -15.04
C ASP A 86 17.10 -14.99 -15.22
N VAL A 87 16.85 -14.02 -14.32
CA VAL A 87 15.71 -13.10 -14.39
C VAL A 87 15.98 -11.83 -13.60
N VAL A 88 15.48 -10.69 -14.10
CA VAL A 88 15.37 -9.43 -13.35
C VAL A 88 13.95 -9.24 -12.88
N ILE A 89 13.74 -9.13 -11.57
CA ILE A 89 12.43 -8.90 -10.94
C ILE A 89 12.35 -7.47 -10.40
N LEU A 90 11.52 -6.67 -11.03
CA LEU A 90 11.28 -5.27 -10.65
C LEU A 90 10.06 -5.20 -9.73
N VAL A 91 10.21 -4.57 -8.56
CA VAL A 91 9.12 -4.50 -7.57
C VAL A 91 8.68 -3.05 -7.40
N ASP A 92 7.44 -2.73 -7.83
CA ASP A 92 6.90 -1.36 -7.80
C ASP A 92 7.92 -0.31 -8.33
N TYR A 93 8.03 0.88 -7.71
CA TYR A 93 9.05 1.91 -8.00
C TYR A 93 9.22 2.26 -9.50
N PRO A 94 8.16 2.60 -10.22
CA PRO A 94 8.16 2.64 -11.69
C PRO A 94 9.05 3.73 -12.30
N GLY A 95 9.43 4.76 -11.53
CA GLY A 95 10.32 5.82 -12.01
C GLY A 95 11.72 5.32 -12.36
N PHE A 96 12.26 4.44 -11.56
CA PHE A 96 13.56 3.81 -11.73
C PHE A 96 13.44 2.49 -12.51
N ASN A 97 12.53 1.63 -12.10
CA ASN A 97 12.39 0.28 -12.59
C ASN A 97 12.07 0.19 -14.08
N LEU A 98 11.23 1.07 -14.64
CA LEU A 98 10.96 1.08 -16.08
C LEU A 98 12.17 1.50 -16.94
N ASN A 99 13.11 2.26 -16.38
CA ASN A 99 14.37 2.58 -17.07
C ASN A 99 15.35 1.38 -17.04
N ILE A 100 15.35 0.60 -15.96
CA ILE A 100 16.09 -0.65 -15.90
C ILE A 100 15.47 -1.68 -16.84
N ALA A 101 14.14 -1.85 -16.85
CA ALA A 101 13.45 -2.73 -17.78
C ALA A 101 13.84 -2.44 -19.23
N LYS A 102 13.80 -1.17 -19.64
CA LYS A 102 14.23 -0.74 -20.96
C LYS A 102 15.68 -1.17 -21.27
N PHE A 103 16.59 -0.94 -20.35
CA PHE A 103 18.00 -1.31 -20.54
C PHE A 103 18.18 -2.83 -20.69
N VAL A 104 17.59 -3.61 -19.79
CA VAL A 104 17.69 -5.07 -19.81
C VAL A 104 17.13 -5.64 -21.11
N HIS A 105 15.95 -5.14 -21.54
CA HIS A 105 15.32 -5.55 -22.80
C HIS A 105 16.18 -5.29 -24.04
N PHE A 106 16.85 -4.12 -24.13
CA PHE A 106 17.62 -3.77 -25.33
C PHE A 106 19.05 -4.26 -25.32
N GLU A 107 19.66 -4.42 -24.16
CA GLU A 107 21.11 -4.71 -24.03
C GLU A 107 21.39 -6.15 -23.60
N THR A 108 20.36 -6.92 -23.25
CA THR A 108 20.55 -8.31 -22.78
C THR A 108 19.46 -9.23 -23.33
N GLN A 109 19.55 -10.53 -23.05
CA GLN A 109 18.51 -11.52 -23.29
C GLN A 109 17.83 -11.98 -21.99
N ILE A 110 18.06 -11.26 -20.88
CA ILE A 110 17.54 -11.61 -19.56
C ILE A 110 16.07 -11.22 -19.48
N PRO A 111 15.15 -12.13 -19.12
CA PRO A 111 13.73 -11.80 -18.97
C PRO A 111 13.51 -10.80 -17.84
N VAL A 112 12.57 -9.88 -18.05
CA VAL A 112 12.16 -8.86 -17.11
C VAL A 112 10.77 -9.17 -16.57
N PHE A 113 10.68 -9.50 -15.29
CA PHE A 113 9.44 -9.69 -14.57
C PHE A 113 9.14 -8.47 -13.71
N TYR A 114 7.89 -8.03 -13.71
CA TYR A 114 7.49 -6.88 -12.90
C TYR A 114 6.45 -7.31 -11.87
N TYR A 115 6.83 -7.31 -10.59
CA TYR A 115 5.99 -7.66 -9.46
C TYR A 115 5.44 -6.41 -8.78
N ILE A 116 4.15 -6.39 -8.48
CA ILE A 116 3.37 -5.22 -8.03
C ILE A 116 3.31 -4.17 -9.15
N SER A 117 2.36 -4.36 -10.04
CA SER A 117 2.23 -3.56 -11.25
C SER A 117 2.18 -2.04 -10.98
N PRO A 118 2.76 -1.22 -11.85
CA PRO A 118 2.65 0.22 -11.73
C PRO A 118 1.20 0.68 -11.83
N LYS A 119 0.75 1.56 -10.91
CA LYS A 119 -0.63 2.08 -10.86
C LYS A 119 -0.95 3.03 -12.01
N ILE A 120 -0.72 2.59 -13.26
CA ILE A 120 -0.95 3.41 -14.46
C ILE A 120 -2.43 3.68 -14.73
N TRP A 121 -3.33 2.90 -14.15
CA TRP A 121 -4.78 3.12 -14.20
C TRP A 121 -5.19 4.38 -13.44
N ALA A 122 -4.44 4.79 -12.42
CA ALA A 122 -4.71 6.00 -11.65
C ALA A 122 -4.15 7.25 -12.36
N TRP A 123 -2.93 7.15 -12.91
CA TRP A 123 -2.23 8.26 -13.56
C TRP A 123 -1.08 7.75 -14.44
N LYS A 124 -0.60 8.57 -15.38
CA LYS A 124 0.51 8.21 -16.30
C LYS A 124 0.24 6.93 -17.11
N GLU A 125 -0.99 6.76 -17.57
CA GLU A 125 -1.41 5.61 -18.39
C GLU A 125 -0.52 5.42 -19.64
N TYR A 126 0.11 6.50 -20.15
CA TYR A 126 1.04 6.44 -21.27
C TYR A 126 2.22 5.46 -21.07
N ARG A 127 2.55 5.13 -19.82
CA ARG A 127 3.59 4.15 -19.46
C ARG A 127 3.30 2.74 -19.96
N ILE A 128 2.06 2.44 -20.32
CA ILE A 128 1.68 1.14 -20.89
C ILE A 128 2.52 0.80 -22.13
N LYS A 129 2.93 1.80 -22.93
CA LYS A 129 3.78 1.59 -24.12
C LYS A 129 5.14 1.01 -23.73
N ASN A 130 5.72 1.52 -22.64
CA ASN A 130 7.01 1.04 -22.13
C ASN A 130 6.86 -0.34 -21.50
N ILE A 131 5.82 -0.57 -20.72
CA ILE A 131 5.55 -1.87 -20.09
C ILE A 131 5.41 -2.95 -21.16
N LYS A 132 4.60 -2.72 -22.21
CA LYS A 132 4.41 -3.67 -23.31
C LYS A 132 5.69 -4.00 -24.08
N ARG A 133 6.61 -3.05 -24.16
CA ARG A 133 7.86 -3.23 -24.91
C ARG A 133 8.94 -3.89 -24.08
N ASP A 134 9.06 -3.51 -22.80
CA ASP A 134 10.25 -3.74 -21.98
C ASP A 134 10.03 -4.75 -20.84
N VAL A 135 8.81 -5.21 -20.60
CA VAL A 135 8.46 -6.15 -19.53
C VAL A 135 7.87 -7.41 -20.16
N ASP A 136 8.47 -8.54 -19.87
CA ASP A 136 8.02 -9.84 -20.40
C ASP A 136 6.80 -10.35 -19.65
N GLU A 137 6.80 -10.27 -18.32
CA GLU A 137 5.70 -10.76 -17.48
C GLU A 137 5.36 -9.76 -16.37
N LEU A 138 4.08 -9.44 -16.21
CA LEU A 138 3.57 -8.48 -15.23
C LEU A 138 2.67 -9.16 -14.20
N PHE A 139 3.00 -8.99 -12.93
CA PHE A 139 2.29 -9.56 -11.80
C PHE A 139 1.55 -8.48 -11.01
N SER A 140 0.24 -8.62 -10.92
CA SER A 140 -0.64 -7.69 -10.21
C SER A 140 -1.08 -8.25 -8.87
N ILE A 141 -1.26 -7.33 -7.92
CA ILE A 141 -1.84 -7.59 -6.60
C ILE A 141 -3.25 -6.99 -6.44
N LEU A 142 -3.80 -6.40 -7.50
CA LEU A 142 -5.14 -5.80 -7.51
C LEU A 142 -5.99 -6.45 -8.60
N PRO A 143 -7.13 -7.09 -8.26
CA PRO A 143 -7.88 -7.90 -9.23
C PRO A 143 -8.44 -7.09 -10.40
N PHE A 144 -8.82 -5.83 -10.20
CA PHE A 144 -9.34 -4.98 -11.27
C PHE A 144 -8.27 -4.58 -12.31
N GLU A 145 -6.98 -4.70 -11.98
CA GLU A 145 -5.89 -4.45 -12.93
C GLU A 145 -5.89 -5.47 -14.07
N VAL A 146 -6.35 -6.70 -13.82
CA VAL A 146 -6.45 -7.72 -14.87
C VAL A 146 -7.32 -7.22 -16.02
N GLU A 147 -8.52 -6.74 -15.73
CA GLU A 147 -9.43 -6.20 -16.74
C GLU A 147 -8.83 -4.95 -17.41
N PHE A 148 -8.26 -4.06 -16.63
CA PHE A 148 -7.62 -2.85 -17.15
C PHE A 148 -6.51 -3.16 -18.16
N TYR A 149 -5.60 -4.08 -17.83
CA TYR A 149 -4.51 -4.43 -18.74
C TYR A 149 -5.00 -5.31 -19.90
N THR A 150 -5.84 -6.31 -19.64
CA THR A 150 -6.23 -7.29 -20.65
C THR A 150 -7.25 -6.70 -21.63
N LEU A 151 -8.35 -6.13 -21.14
CA LEU A 151 -9.44 -5.64 -21.99
C LEU A 151 -9.09 -4.32 -22.67
N LYS A 152 -8.60 -3.35 -21.89
CA LYS A 152 -8.31 -2.02 -22.42
C LYS A 152 -7.01 -1.97 -23.23
N HIS A 153 -5.98 -2.64 -22.74
CA HIS A 153 -4.64 -2.56 -23.32
C HIS A 153 -4.22 -3.79 -24.11
N ARG A 154 -5.01 -4.88 -24.11
CA ARG A 154 -4.66 -6.14 -24.77
C ARG A 154 -3.26 -6.64 -24.36
N TYR A 155 -3.00 -6.59 -23.06
CA TYR A 155 -1.75 -7.04 -22.45
C TYR A 155 -2.09 -7.97 -21.28
N PRO A 156 -1.84 -9.28 -21.42
CA PRO A 156 -2.13 -10.25 -20.37
C PRO A 156 -1.23 -10.02 -19.17
N ILE A 157 -1.78 -10.16 -17.98
CA ILE A 157 -1.05 -10.06 -16.72
C ILE A 157 -1.48 -11.18 -15.76
N HIS A 158 -0.69 -11.41 -14.74
CA HIS A 158 -0.95 -12.44 -13.74
C HIS A 158 -1.42 -11.80 -12.44
N TYR A 159 -2.66 -12.07 -12.03
CA TYR A 159 -3.12 -11.78 -10.68
C TYR A 159 -2.61 -12.85 -9.73
N VAL A 160 -1.89 -12.47 -8.69
CA VAL A 160 -1.24 -13.42 -7.78
C VAL A 160 -1.79 -13.38 -6.34
N GLY A 161 -2.84 -12.60 -6.10
CA GLY A 161 -3.35 -12.32 -4.76
C GLY A 161 -2.80 -10.99 -4.22
N ASN A 162 -3.23 -10.62 -3.03
CA ASN A 162 -2.83 -9.35 -2.41
C ASN A 162 -2.06 -9.59 -1.11
N PRO A 163 -0.80 -9.11 -0.99
CA PRO A 163 0.02 -9.32 0.20
C PRO A 163 -0.59 -8.80 1.51
N THR A 164 -1.44 -7.76 1.45
CA THR A 164 -2.15 -7.25 2.64
C THR A 164 -3.08 -8.31 3.24
N VAL A 165 -3.66 -9.18 2.41
CA VAL A 165 -4.46 -10.33 2.90
C VAL A 165 -3.59 -11.30 3.67
N ASP A 166 -2.37 -11.56 3.18
CA ASP A 166 -1.39 -12.42 3.86
C ASP A 166 -1.01 -11.84 5.22
N GLU A 167 -0.66 -10.56 5.26
CA GLU A 167 -0.24 -9.86 6.47
C GLU A 167 -1.34 -9.82 7.53
N VAL A 168 -2.57 -9.43 7.14
CA VAL A 168 -3.71 -9.37 8.06
C VAL A 168 -4.08 -10.76 8.56
N THR A 169 -4.13 -11.76 7.68
CA THR A 169 -4.47 -13.15 8.06
C THR A 169 -3.43 -13.74 9.02
N ALA A 170 -2.14 -13.54 8.72
CA ALA A 170 -1.05 -14.00 9.59
C ALA A 170 -1.11 -13.32 10.97
N TYR A 171 -1.35 -12.01 10.98
CA TYR A 171 -1.47 -11.24 12.21
C TYR A 171 -2.64 -11.72 13.07
N GLN A 172 -3.84 -11.86 12.50
CA GLN A 172 -5.04 -12.33 13.23
C GLN A 172 -4.85 -13.73 13.81
N LYS A 173 -4.17 -14.60 13.08
CA LYS A 173 -3.86 -15.96 13.54
C LYS A 173 -2.86 -15.96 14.72
N ALA A 174 -1.84 -15.09 14.65
CA ALA A 174 -0.79 -15.00 15.67
C ALA A 174 -1.23 -14.23 16.93
N HIS A 175 -2.18 -13.30 16.77
CA HIS A 175 -2.61 -12.38 17.82
C HIS A 175 -4.15 -12.43 17.98
N PRO A 176 -4.69 -13.39 18.71
CA PRO A 176 -6.13 -13.43 19.01
C PRO A 176 -6.58 -12.14 19.71
N LYS A 177 -7.80 -11.69 19.39
CA LYS A 177 -8.39 -10.48 19.98
C LYS A 177 -8.45 -10.61 21.51
N ASN A 178 -7.86 -9.63 22.20
CA ASN A 178 -7.88 -9.54 23.68
C ASN A 178 -8.13 -8.09 24.10
N PRO A 179 -9.42 -7.70 24.31
CA PRO A 179 -9.79 -6.33 24.65
C PRO A 179 -9.18 -5.86 25.98
N GLU A 180 -9.23 -6.69 27.01
CA GLU A 180 -8.75 -6.35 28.35
C GLU A 180 -7.25 -6.00 28.32
N ALA A 181 -6.44 -6.87 27.70
CA ALA A 181 -5.01 -6.62 27.56
C ALA A 181 -4.73 -5.38 26.69
N PHE A 182 -5.53 -5.14 25.62
CA PHE A 182 -5.34 -3.96 24.79
C PHE A 182 -5.63 -2.66 25.54
N LEU A 183 -6.71 -2.62 26.32
CA LEU A 183 -7.07 -1.46 27.12
C LEU A 183 -6.02 -1.20 28.21
N ALA A 184 -5.60 -2.23 28.94
CA ALA A 184 -4.62 -2.12 30.01
C ALA A 184 -3.25 -1.64 29.51
N ASP A 185 -2.70 -2.28 28.47
CA ASP A 185 -1.39 -1.95 27.90
C ASP A 185 -1.29 -0.51 27.38
N ASN A 186 -2.42 0.03 26.93
CA ASN A 186 -2.47 1.38 26.36
C ASN A 186 -3.08 2.43 27.30
N ASN A 187 -3.40 2.08 28.55
CA ASN A 187 -4.10 2.96 29.52
C ASN A 187 -5.34 3.60 28.86
N LEU A 188 -6.22 2.76 28.33
CA LEU A 188 -7.48 3.14 27.72
C LEU A 188 -8.63 2.87 28.68
N GLU A 189 -9.72 3.63 28.52
CA GLU A 189 -10.96 3.40 29.26
C GLU A 189 -11.73 2.20 28.68
N ASP A 190 -12.64 1.63 29.44
CA ASP A 190 -13.60 0.64 28.93
C ASP A 190 -14.74 1.34 28.18
N LYS A 191 -14.39 1.86 27.00
CA LYS A 191 -15.27 2.55 26.05
C LYS A 191 -15.04 2.08 24.64
N PRO A 192 -16.04 2.11 23.78
CA PRO A 192 -15.83 1.83 22.36
C PRO A 192 -14.85 2.82 21.72
N ILE A 193 -14.13 2.36 20.72
CA ILE A 193 -13.01 3.09 20.13
C ILE A 193 -13.35 3.58 18.73
N ILE A 194 -13.14 4.87 18.48
CA ILE A 194 -12.98 5.42 17.13
C ILE A 194 -11.49 5.47 16.81
N ALA A 195 -11.06 4.68 15.83
CA ALA A 195 -9.68 4.69 15.36
C ALA A 195 -9.44 5.82 14.35
N LEU A 196 -8.31 6.51 14.51
CA LEU A 196 -7.87 7.56 13.59
C LEU A 196 -6.58 7.10 12.89
N LEU A 197 -6.63 6.95 11.56
CA LEU A 197 -5.50 6.64 10.71
C LEU A 197 -5.24 7.84 9.78
N ALA A 198 -4.50 8.82 10.28
CA ALA A 198 -4.35 10.13 9.65
C ALA A 198 -3.36 10.18 8.48
N GLY A 199 -2.79 9.04 8.11
CA GLY A 199 -1.82 8.90 7.03
C GLY A 199 -0.43 8.49 7.50
N SER A 200 0.44 8.15 6.55
CA SER A 200 1.80 7.68 6.80
C SER A 200 2.88 8.77 6.55
N ARG A 201 2.48 9.91 6.01
CA ARG A 201 3.37 11.02 5.67
C ARG A 201 3.05 12.26 6.50
N LYS A 202 4.08 13.03 6.84
CA LYS A 202 3.94 14.28 7.61
C LYS A 202 2.87 15.22 7.02
N GLN A 203 2.84 15.36 5.69
CA GLN A 203 1.85 16.23 5.04
C GLN A 203 0.43 15.70 5.21
N GLU A 204 0.21 14.39 5.04
CA GLU A 204 -1.10 13.76 5.23
C GLU A 204 -1.60 13.97 6.67
N ILE A 205 -0.74 13.73 7.65
CA ILE A 205 -1.07 13.92 9.08
C ILE A 205 -1.44 15.39 9.35
N LYS A 206 -0.61 16.32 8.87
CA LYS A 206 -0.88 17.75 8.99
C LYS A 206 -2.24 18.15 8.43
N ASP A 207 -2.58 17.62 7.27
CA ASP A 207 -3.75 18.00 6.50
C ASP A 207 -5.03 17.32 7.00
N ASN A 208 -4.97 16.09 7.48
CA ASN A 208 -6.14 15.29 7.85
C ASN A 208 -6.44 15.28 9.35
N LEU A 209 -5.41 15.16 10.19
CA LEU A 209 -5.58 14.90 11.63
C LEU A 209 -6.41 15.96 12.37
N PRO A 210 -6.21 17.27 12.14
CA PRO A 210 -6.99 18.30 12.87
C PRO A 210 -8.49 18.19 12.66
N ASP A 211 -8.93 17.93 11.44
CA ASP A 211 -10.34 17.83 11.12
C ASP A 211 -10.93 16.47 11.53
N MET A 212 -10.16 15.38 11.44
CA MET A 212 -10.54 14.08 11.99
C MET A 212 -10.78 14.15 13.50
N LEU A 213 -9.89 14.82 14.25
CA LEU A 213 -10.04 15.01 15.69
C LEU A 213 -11.29 15.81 16.04
N LYS A 214 -11.53 16.93 15.34
CA LYS A 214 -12.75 17.75 15.55
C LYS A 214 -14.02 16.94 15.27
N ALA A 215 -14.00 16.13 14.20
CA ALA A 215 -15.15 15.32 13.84
C ALA A 215 -15.42 14.23 14.88
N ALA A 216 -14.41 13.47 15.26
CA ALA A 216 -14.52 12.36 16.19
C ALA A 216 -14.82 12.81 17.62
N SER A 217 -14.37 14.01 18.05
CA SER A 217 -14.64 14.58 19.37
C SER A 217 -16.12 14.90 19.63
N ALA A 218 -16.98 14.87 18.60
CA ALA A 218 -18.42 15.01 18.77
C ALA A 218 -19.10 13.77 19.37
N PHE A 219 -18.37 12.69 19.57
CA PHE A 219 -18.87 11.41 20.10
C PHE A 219 -18.25 11.11 21.47
N PRO A 220 -18.74 11.74 22.56
CA PRO A 220 -18.12 11.68 23.88
C PRO A 220 -18.20 10.29 24.54
N ASP A 221 -19.10 9.44 24.10
CA ASP A 221 -19.23 8.06 24.56
C ASP A 221 -18.15 7.14 23.98
N TYR A 222 -17.37 7.64 23.03
CA TYR A 222 -16.26 6.95 22.40
C TYR A 222 -14.93 7.52 22.88
N GLN A 223 -13.93 6.66 22.97
CA GLN A 223 -12.56 7.13 23.12
C GLN A 223 -11.85 7.16 21.75
N LEU A 224 -11.01 8.18 21.57
CA LEU A 224 -10.27 8.37 20.34
C LEU A 224 -8.87 7.75 20.47
N VAL A 225 -8.51 6.89 19.53
CA VAL A 225 -7.18 6.30 19.47
C VAL A 225 -6.58 6.56 18.09
N LEU A 226 -5.44 7.23 18.09
CA LEU A 226 -4.69 7.56 16.88
C LEU A 226 -3.57 6.54 16.68
N ALA A 227 -3.54 5.91 15.52
CA ALA A 227 -2.40 5.10 15.10
C ALA A 227 -1.26 6.01 14.62
N GLY A 228 -0.14 5.98 15.35
CA GLY A 228 1.09 6.65 14.95
C GLY A 228 1.77 5.88 13.81
N ALA A 229 2.10 6.58 12.73
CA ALA A 229 2.75 5.99 11.57
C ALA A 229 4.22 5.63 11.86
N PRO A 230 4.74 4.53 11.33
CA PRO A 230 6.15 4.18 11.46
C PRO A 230 7.07 5.30 10.95
N GLY A 231 8.11 5.63 11.71
CA GLY A 231 9.08 6.66 11.33
C GLY A 231 8.64 8.12 11.54
N ILE A 232 7.45 8.35 12.09
CA ILE A 232 6.99 9.69 12.51
C ILE A 232 7.09 9.82 14.03
N ALA A 233 7.91 10.78 14.48
CA ALA A 233 8.13 10.99 15.91
C ALA A 233 6.85 11.45 16.65
N PRO A 234 6.62 11.02 17.90
CA PRO A 234 5.45 11.40 18.70
C PRO A 234 5.25 12.92 18.80
N GLU A 235 6.35 13.69 18.85
CA GLU A 235 6.35 15.16 18.93
C GLU A 235 5.68 15.80 17.71
N TYR A 236 5.74 15.14 16.55
CA TYR A 236 5.10 15.65 15.36
C TYR A 236 3.58 15.67 15.50
N TYR A 237 3.00 14.66 16.13
CA TYR A 237 1.55 14.58 16.36
C TYR A 237 1.07 15.60 17.38
N LYS A 238 1.86 15.88 18.42
CA LYS A 238 1.52 16.84 19.48
C LYS A 238 1.16 18.22 18.96
N GLN A 239 1.76 18.63 17.82
CA GLN A 239 1.48 19.91 17.16
C GLN A 239 0.03 20.03 16.66
N TYR A 240 -0.63 18.92 16.39
CA TYR A 240 -1.96 18.87 15.76
C TYR A 240 -3.05 18.38 16.69
N VAL A 241 -2.69 17.73 17.79
CA VAL A 241 -3.66 17.17 18.74
C VAL A 241 -4.34 18.27 19.56
N GLY A 242 -3.64 19.36 19.88
CA GLY A 242 -4.20 20.46 20.66
C GLY A 242 -4.72 20.00 22.02
N GLN A 243 -6.00 20.34 22.33
CA GLN A 243 -6.69 19.94 23.56
C GLN A 243 -7.55 18.70 23.39
N ALA A 244 -7.51 18.02 22.23
CA ALA A 244 -8.32 16.84 21.99
C ALA A 244 -7.89 15.69 22.93
N LYS A 245 -8.87 15.04 23.53
CA LYS A 245 -8.65 13.82 24.33
C LYS A 245 -8.45 12.64 23.38
N VAL A 246 -7.23 12.41 22.96
CA VAL A 246 -6.86 11.30 22.08
C VAL A 246 -5.63 10.57 22.60
N LYS A 247 -5.65 9.26 22.59
CA LYS A 247 -4.48 8.42 22.86
C LYS A 247 -3.74 8.15 21.55
N ILE A 248 -2.43 8.37 21.53
CA ILE A 248 -1.57 8.01 20.38
C ILE A 248 -0.86 6.72 20.72
N ILE A 249 -0.95 5.73 19.86
CA ILE A 249 -0.25 4.45 20.00
C ILE A 249 0.62 4.19 18.76
N PHE A 250 1.77 3.58 18.95
CA PHE A 250 2.74 3.30 17.88
C PHE A 250 2.93 1.80 17.73
N ASP A 251 3.23 1.37 16.51
CA ASP A 251 3.51 -0.02 16.15
C ASP A 251 2.39 -1.01 16.52
N GLN A 252 1.16 -0.52 16.69
CA GLN A 252 -0.01 -1.31 17.09
C GLN A 252 -1.23 -1.08 16.18
N THR A 253 -1.05 -0.66 14.93
CA THR A 253 -2.19 -0.33 14.03
C THR A 253 -3.14 -1.52 13.88
N TYR A 254 -2.64 -2.72 13.66
CA TYR A 254 -3.48 -3.91 13.53
C TYR A 254 -4.19 -4.29 14.83
N ARG A 255 -3.50 -4.14 15.95
CA ARG A 255 -4.10 -4.36 17.26
C ARG A 255 -5.21 -3.33 17.55
N LEU A 256 -5.01 -2.06 17.15
CA LEU A 256 -6.06 -1.04 17.22
C LEU A 256 -7.26 -1.43 16.37
N LEU A 257 -7.04 -1.82 15.11
CA LEU A 257 -8.12 -2.21 14.20
C LEU A 257 -8.91 -3.41 14.70
N GLN A 258 -8.28 -4.37 15.39
CA GLN A 258 -9.01 -5.48 16.02
C GLN A 258 -10.00 -5.02 17.11
N HIS A 259 -9.82 -3.85 17.71
CA HIS A 259 -10.61 -3.36 18.84
C HIS A 259 -11.45 -2.12 18.53
N ALA A 260 -11.29 -1.55 17.33
CA ALA A 260 -12.03 -0.37 16.91
C ALA A 260 -13.48 -0.68 16.51
N GLU A 261 -14.39 0.20 16.87
CA GLU A 261 -15.82 0.15 16.50
C GLU A 261 -16.09 0.86 15.17
N ALA A 262 -15.37 1.94 14.92
CA ALA A 262 -15.41 2.71 13.68
C ALA A 262 -14.03 3.37 13.43
N ALA A 263 -13.79 3.83 12.20
CA ALA A 263 -12.53 4.49 11.87
C ALA A 263 -12.71 5.67 10.90
N LEU A 264 -11.87 6.70 11.09
CA LEU A 264 -11.56 7.70 10.06
C LEU A 264 -10.20 7.36 9.47
N VAL A 265 -10.14 7.16 8.17
CA VAL A 265 -8.95 6.59 7.51
C VAL A 265 -8.53 7.45 6.33
N THR A 266 -7.27 7.89 6.31
CA THR A 266 -6.69 8.54 5.14
C THR A 266 -6.55 7.52 3.99
N SER A 267 -6.91 7.94 2.77
CA SER A 267 -6.86 7.06 1.59
C SER A 267 -5.46 6.49 1.36
N GLY A 268 -5.39 5.18 1.19
CA GLY A 268 -4.15 4.41 1.00
C GLY A 268 -4.40 2.93 1.33
N THR A 269 -3.33 2.17 1.53
CA THR A 269 -3.40 0.75 1.93
C THR A 269 -4.16 0.54 3.24
N ALA A 270 -4.09 1.52 4.15
CA ALA A 270 -4.81 1.51 5.41
C ALA A 270 -6.34 1.31 5.26
N THR A 271 -6.94 1.77 4.16
CA THR A 271 -8.37 1.53 3.90
C THR A 271 -8.67 0.05 3.68
N LEU A 272 -7.79 -0.64 2.99
CA LEU A 272 -7.91 -2.08 2.76
C LEU A 272 -7.67 -2.88 4.04
N GLU A 273 -6.63 -2.53 4.81
CA GLU A 273 -6.35 -3.13 6.11
C GLU A 273 -7.55 -2.99 7.05
N THR A 274 -8.10 -1.77 7.16
CA THR A 274 -9.29 -1.49 7.99
C THR A 274 -10.49 -2.35 7.58
N ALA A 275 -10.74 -2.52 6.29
CA ALA A 275 -11.83 -3.37 5.79
C ALA A 275 -11.57 -4.86 6.07
N LEU A 276 -10.34 -5.35 5.94
CA LEU A 276 -9.97 -6.74 6.24
C LEU A 276 -10.07 -7.05 7.75
N PHE A 277 -9.86 -6.05 8.62
CA PHE A 277 -10.18 -6.15 10.04
C PHE A 277 -11.68 -5.97 10.34
N ARG A 278 -12.53 -5.75 9.32
CA ARG A 278 -13.98 -5.58 9.43
C ARG A 278 -14.38 -4.36 10.26
N VAL A 279 -13.59 -3.30 10.22
CA VAL A 279 -13.89 -2.04 10.90
C VAL A 279 -14.65 -1.12 9.95
N PRO A 280 -15.88 -0.69 10.26
CA PRO A 280 -16.59 0.32 9.50
C PRO A 280 -15.79 1.62 9.43
N GLN A 281 -15.68 2.22 8.23
CA GLN A 281 -14.78 3.35 8.04
C GLN A 281 -15.36 4.45 7.15
N VAL A 282 -14.88 5.66 7.38
CA VAL A 282 -15.02 6.80 6.47
C VAL A 282 -13.63 7.11 5.90
N VAL A 283 -13.51 7.18 4.59
CA VAL A 283 -12.25 7.50 3.92
C VAL A 283 -12.12 9.00 3.76
N CYS A 284 -11.03 9.56 4.25
CA CYS A 284 -10.75 10.99 4.26
C CYS A 284 -9.51 11.29 3.40
N TYR A 285 -9.61 12.25 2.50
CA TYR A 285 -8.49 12.66 1.67
C TYR A 285 -8.51 14.16 1.40
N TYR A 286 -7.68 14.88 2.14
CA TYR A 286 -7.50 16.30 1.95
C TYR A 286 -6.64 16.59 0.71
N THR A 287 -6.98 17.65 -0.02
CA THR A 287 -6.12 18.22 -1.04
C THR A 287 -6.12 19.75 -0.93
N PRO A 288 -4.95 20.40 -0.91
CA PRO A 288 -4.85 21.87 -0.64
C PRO A 288 -5.49 22.74 -1.74
N ILE A 289 -5.84 22.18 -2.88
CA ILE A 289 -6.40 22.88 -4.03
C ILE A 289 -7.83 22.37 -4.33
N GLY A 290 -8.67 22.31 -3.30
CA GLY A 290 -9.96 21.63 -3.32
C GLY A 290 -10.83 21.87 -4.56
N LYS A 291 -11.11 23.13 -4.94
CA LYS A 291 -11.96 23.43 -6.11
C LYS A 291 -11.29 23.16 -7.46
N VAL A 292 -9.99 23.41 -7.58
CA VAL A 292 -9.23 23.17 -8.83
C VAL A 292 -8.96 21.69 -9.00
N VAL A 293 -8.65 20.96 -7.92
CA VAL A 293 -8.46 19.50 -7.96
C VAL A 293 -9.79 18.77 -8.15
N SER A 294 -10.89 19.26 -7.60
CA SER A 294 -12.23 18.72 -7.88
C SER A 294 -12.58 18.83 -9.37
N PHE A 295 -12.24 19.96 -10.00
CA PHE A 295 -12.39 20.13 -11.45
C PHE A 295 -11.42 19.25 -12.24
N LEU A 296 -10.12 19.22 -11.86
CA LEU A 296 -9.08 18.41 -12.50
C LEU A 296 -9.28 16.90 -12.23
N ARG A 297 -9.83 16.50 -11.07
CA ARG A 297 -10.19 15.12 -10.78
C ARG A 297 -11.20 14.57 -11.77
N ARG A 298 -12.22 15.36 -12.16
CA ARG A 298 -13.19 14.96 -13.17
C ARG A 298 -12.58 14.78 -14.57
N HIS A 299 -11.42 15.40 -14.84
CA HIS A 299 -10.81 15.45 -16.17
C HIS A 299 -9.45 14.75 -16.27
N ILE A 300 -8.72 14.58 -15.17
CA ILE A 300 -7.35 14.02 -15.15
C ILE A 300 -7.28 12.67 -14.47
N LEU A 301 -7.96 12.48 -13.34
CA LEU A 301 -8.05 11.16 -12.70
C LEU A 301 -9.18 10.39 -13.37
N LYS A 302 -8.82 9.38 -14.13
CA LYS A 302 -9.75 8.49 -14.84
C LYS A 302 -10.40 7.44 -13.94
N VAL A 303 -10.25 7.59 -12.61
CA VAL A 303 -10.74 6.62 -11.63
C VAL A 303 -12.00 7.13 -10.94
N LYS A 304 -12.98 6.25 -10.81
CA LYS A 304 -14.26 6.51 -10.15
C LYS A 304 -14.11 6.66 -8.63
N PHE A 305 -13.17 5.94 -8.03
CA PHE A 305 -12.91 5.86 -6.60
C PHE A 305 -11.44 6.10 -6.29
N ILE A 306 -11.12 6.43 -5.02
CA ILE A 306 -9.75 6.63 -4.54
C ILE A 306 -9.30 5.59 -3.51
N SER A 307 -10.23 4.98 -2.77
CA SER A 307 -9.90 3.91 -1.82
C SER A 307 -9.76 2.57 -2.52
N LEU A 308 -8.84 1.75 -2.03
CA LEU A 308 -8.68 0.39 -2.54
C LEU A 308 -9.93 -0.44 -2.35
N VAL A 309 -10.68 -0.22 -1.26
CA VAL A 309 -11.93 -0.92 -0.97
C VAL A 309 -12.94 -0.73 -2.10
N ASN A 310 -13.24 0.52 -2.47
CA ASN A 310 -14.19 0.83 -3.53
C ASN A 310 -13.68 0.42 -4.91
N LEU A 311 -12.38 0.59 -5.18
CA LEU A 311 -11.75 0.17 -6.44
C LEU A 311 -11.81 -1.35 -6.63
N ILE A 312 -11.53 -2.13 -5.59
CA ILE A 312 -11.59 -3.60 -5.65
C ILE A 312 -13.03 -4.08 -5.80
N ALA A 313 -13.96 -3.46 -5.08
CA ALA A 313 -15.39 -3.80 -5.18
C ALA A 313 -16.05 -3.28 -6.47
N ASP A 314 -15.42 -2.31 -7.17
CA ASP A 314 -15.97 -1.55 -8.30
C ASP A 314 -17.32 -0.85 -7.98
N ARG A 315 -17.52 -0.47 -6.73
CA ARG A 315 -18.70 0.25 -6.23
C ARG A 315 -18.41 0.97 -4.93
N GLU A 316 -19.30 1.90 -4.53
CA GLU A 316 -19.17 2.59 -3.25
C GLU A 316 -19.57 1.64 -2.11
N VAL A 317 -18.56 1.13 -1.43
CA VAL A 317 -18.65 0.31 -0.21
C VAL A 317 -18.46 1.21 1.01
N VAL A 318 -17.48 2.09 0.94
CA VAL A 318 -17.15 3.06 1.98
C VAL A 318 -17.30 4.46 1.45
N LYS A 319 -17.76 5.38 2.30
CA LYS A 319 -17.89 6.79 1.91
C LYS A 319 -16.50 7.43 1.77
N GLU A 320 -16.26 8.03 0.61
CA GLU A 320 -15.04 8.79 0.33
C GLU A 320 -15.33 10.29 0.44
N LEU A 321 -14.75 10.93 1.44
CA LEU A 321 -14.77 12.37 1.61
C LEU A 321 -13.46 12.95 1.08
N VAL A 322 -13.54 13.67 -0.03
CA VAL A 322 -12.37 14.11 -0.80
C VAL A 322 -12.47 15.60 -1.10
N ALA A 323 -11.38 16.30 -0.91
CA ALA A 323 -11.23 17.72 -1.23
C ALA A 323 -12.35 18.57 -0.59
N ASP A 324 -13.27 19.10 -1.40
CA ASP A 324 -14.38 19.95 -0.98
C ASP A 324 -15.45 19.22 -0.17
N THR A 325 -15.55 17.90 -0.29
CA THR A 325 -16.46 17.09 0.53
C THR A 325 -15.85 16.66 1.86
N MET A 326 -14.52 16.78 2.02
CA MET A 326 -13.85 16.50 3.28
C MET A 326 -14.02 17.68 4.23
N SER A 327 -15.07 17.62 5.04
CA SER A 327 -15.36 18.61 6.08
C SER A 327 -15.68 17.94 7.40
N VAL A 328 -15.48 18.65 8.51
CA VAL A 328 -15.79 18.16 9.86
C VAL A 328 -17.27 17.70 9.93
N GLY A 329 -18.20 18.49 9.39
CA GLY A 329 -19.63 18.14 9.39
C GLY A 329 -19.94 16.87 8.60
N ASN A 330 -19.32 16.67 7.43
CA ASN A 330 -19.54 15.47 6.64
C ASN A 330 -18.94 14.24 7.32
N MET A 331 -17.76 14.36 7.93
CA MET A 331 -17.14 13.28 8.71
C MET A 331 -18.01 12.91 9.92
N GLN A 332 -18.57 13.89 10.65
CA GLN A 332 -19.49 13.65 11.75
C GLN A 332 -20.76 12.92 11.30
N ASN A 333 -21.36 13.38 10.20
CA ASN A 333 -22.56 12.75 9.65
C ASN A 333 -22.33 11.29 9.24
N GLU A 334 -21.22 10.99 8.62
CA GLU A 334 -20.90 9.62 8.23
C GLU A 334 -20.52 8.75 9.44
N LEU A 335 -19.72 9.27 10.40
CA LEU A 335 -19.45 8.56 11.65
C LEU A 335 -20.73 8.24 12.41
N LYS A 336 -21.67 9.21 12.48
CA LYS A 336 -22.96 9.00 13.12
C LYS A 336 -23.73 7.84 12.50
N LYS A 337 -23.77 7.74 11.16
CA LYS A 337 -24.38 6.60 10.47
C LYS A 337 -23.69 5.27 10.83
N LEU A 338 -22.35 5.23 10.87
CA LEU A 338 -21.62 4.03 11.24
C LEU A 338 -21.87 3.58 12.67
N ILE A 339 -22.19 4.52 13.56
CA ILE A 339 -22.40 4.27 14.99
C ILE A 339 -23.88 3.94 15.28
N GLU A 340 -24.80 4.71 14.73
CA GLU A 340 -26.22 4.65 15.10
C GLU A 340 -27.09 3.83 14.13
N ASP A 341 -26.68 3.70 12.85
CA ASP A 341 -27.45 2.97 11.82
C ASP A 341 -26.89 1.56 11.62
N GLN A 342 -27.50 0.60 12.30
CA GLN A 342 -27.07 -0.81 12.25
C GLN A 342 -27.23 -1.42 10.85
N GLU A 343 -28.24 -0.99 10.07
CA GLU A 343 -28.44 -1.48 8.72
C GLU A 343 -27.32 -0.98 7.78
N TYR A 344 -26.95 0.30 7.88
CA TYR A 344 -25.85 0.90 7.14
C TYR A 344 -24.53 0.19 7.45
N LYS A 345 -24.26 -0.05 8.74
CA LYS A 345 -23.08 -0.78 9.23
C LYS A 345 -23.05 -2.21 8.69
N ASN A 346 -24.13 -2.96 8.82
CA ASN A 346 -24.21 -4.35 8.38
C ASN A 346 -24.03 -4.47 6.86
N ARG A 347 -24.59 -3.54 6.08
CA ARG A 347 -24.40 -3.48 4.63
C ARG A 347 -22.91 -3.27 4.29
N MET A 348 -22.22 -2.34 4.95
CA MET A 348 -20.78 -2.12 4.73
C MET A 348 -19.97 -3.36 5.04
N LEU A 349 -20.26 -4.07 6.14
CA LEU A 349 -19.58 -5.31 6.51
C LEU A 349 -19.83 -6.44 5.51
N ALA A 350 -21.03 -6.56 4.96
CA ALA A 350 -21.33 -7.52 3.90
C ALA A 350 -20.56 -7.20 2.60
N GLU A 351 -20.42 -5.92 2.28
CA GLU A 351 -19.61 -5.47 1.14
C GLU A 351 -18.10 -5.72 1.35
N TYR A 352 -17.61 -5.70 2.58
CA TYR A 352 -16.24 -6.11 2.88
C TYR A 352 -16.00 -7.59 2.58
N GLU A 353 -16.97 -8.47 2.86
CA GLU A 353 -16.89 -9.89 2.48
C GLU A 353 -16.80 -10.05 0.96
N TYR A 354 -17.64 -9.31 0.23
CA TYR A 354 -17.58 -9.33 -1.24
C TYR A 354 -16.22 -8.85 -1.77
N MET A 355 -15.70 -7.75 -1.21
CA MET A 355 -14.38 -7.22 -1.57
C MET A 355 -13.27 -8.22 -1.25
N ALA A 356 -13.31 -8.86 -0.07
CA ALA A 356 -12.36 -9.88 0.33
C ALA A 356 -12.41 -11.12 -0.57
N ALA A 357 -13.60 -11.55 -0.99
CA ALA A 357 -13.78 -12.65 -1.94
C ALA A 357 -13.13 -12.34 -3.31
N ARG A 358 -13.18 -11.09 -3.77
CA ARG A 358 -12.48 -10.66 -5.01
C ARG A 358 -10.96 -10.67 -4.89
N LEU A 359 -10.43 -10.42 -3.70
CA LEU A 359 -8.99 -10.52 -3.44
C LEU A 359 -8.50 -11.98 -3.40
N GLY A 360 -9.38 -12.88 -3.03
CA GLY A 360 -9.02 -14.30 -2.84
C GLY A 360 -8.27 -14.56 -1.51
N PRO A 361 -7.85 -15.80 -1.30
CA PRO A 361 -7.17 -16.21 -0.07
C PRO A 361 -5.74 -15.66 0.02
N ALA A 362 -5.16 -15.73 1.22
CA ALA A 362 -3.73 -15.52 1.46
C ALA A 362 -2.87 -16.49 0.63
N GLY A 363 -1.64 -16.11 0.32
CA GLY A 363 -0.70 -16.90 -0.48
C GLY A 363 -0.12 -16.13 -1.66
N ALA A 364 -0.25 -14.81 -1.69
CA ALA A 364 0.20 -13.98 -2.80
C ALA A 364 1.70 -14.17 -3.15
N PRO A 365 2.66 -14.17 -2.21
CA PRO A 365 4.06 -14.43 -2.53
C PRO A 365 4.31 -15.83 -3.10
N GLN A 366 3.62 -16.86 -2.58
CA GLN A 366 3.73 -18.24 -3.03
C GLN A 366 3.16 -18.43 -4.45
N HIS A 367 2.00 -17.80 -4.72
CA HIS A 367 1.41 -17.82 -6.06
C HIS A 367 2.31 -17.11 -7.08
N ALA A 368 2.89 -15.96 -6.70
CA ALA A 368 3.84 -15.24 -7.54
C ALA A 368 5.09 -16.10 -7.83
N ALA A 369 5.71 -16.67 -6.80
CA ALA A 369 6.91 -17.50 -6.93
C ALA A 369 6.69 -18.70 -7.86
N ARG A 370 5.61 -19.48 -7.65
CA ARG A 370 5.27 -20.63 -8.50
C ARG A 370 5.03 -20.21 -9.95
N LYS A 371 4.29 -19.11 -10.15
CA LYS A 371 4.00 -18.61 -11.50
C LYS A 371 5.26 -18.12 -12.21
N MET A 372 6.15 -17.42 -11.51
CA MET A 372 7.45 -16.99 -12.06
C MET A 372 8.29 -18.19 -12.49
N LEU A 373 8.40 -19.21 -11.64
CA LEU A 373 9.14 -20.43 -11.97
C LEU A 373 8.55 -21.23 -13.13
N GLU A 374 7.21 -21.30 -13.21
CA GLU A 374 6.53 -21.92 -14.37
C GLU A 374 6.90 -21.21 -15.68
N LEU A 375 6.96 -19.87 -15.66
CA LEU A 375 7.27 -19.06 -16.84
C LEU A 375 8.76 -19.15 -17.23
N LEU A 376 9.66 -19.24 -16.26
CA LEU A 376 11.11 -19.35 -16.50
C LEU A 376 11.55 -20.76 -16.98
N LYS A 377 10.71 -21.77 -16.82
CA LYS A 377 10.98 -23.15 -17.30
C LYS A 377 10.46 -23.41 -18.71
N LYS A 378 9.71 -22.48 -19.29
CA LYS A 378 9.23 -22.54 -20.68
C LYS A 378 10.25 -22.02 -21.66
#